data_781699e212406d72f26b0f5788cece85
#
_entry.id   781699e212406d72f26b0f5788cece85
#
_cell.length_a   1.000
_cell.length_b   1.000
_cell.length_c   1.000
_cell.angle_alpha   90.00
_cell.angle_beta   90.00
_cell.angle_gamma   90.00
#
_symmetry.space_group_name_H-M   'P 1'
#
loop_
_entity.id
_entity.type
_entity.pdbx_description
1 polymer ?
#
loop_
_entity_poly.entity_id
_entity_poly.type
_entity_poly.pdbx_seq_one_letter_code
_entity_poly.pdbx_strand_id
1 'polypeptide(L)'
;MYPPQKTRLSPEEEGQPRLLSIGQSAGGMRLGGAPWLTLILATVLVGIHGAARAAGPVGLDTLLRWGAKAGPLVVDAGQVWRLVTAHFLHRDFPHLALNVLVLLAAGSGLERLCRRRDYAALLVAAGLATMAGSLGSSGGVSVGASGLVYACVGALLVLGRRHRAKLPARWMSSEAAVPTVLVFLWMGWTSVGVDNAGHLGGLLAGLLAGVFLEPRWHPDTGWLRPVGMVVAAVVVTGGVVAERSVWRMERDDGFGLSVALPRDWRGDVDGQGRRAFSNGLPGRGRATFSAEAIEAGEPGDGSVQARQFQQEVLVQGAPSPEGRTLKVTEPVAARVGGRSAQRLHAELEGPGGPTHLMALFVPRGEWVYRLVFTWPAAYPAYREVVDRMVAEVRFDEPSVLREARARALLVPGAPGPLRALGGVLRRLGLPKEAVAPLSESVRLAPAHVETRVELARAFLEASRVEEGCHAAAEARVYGPWDTGALEAGVRCELSRGNVERALERLVEARRVDPQDARLRAAELALRTVLEAAPHR
;
A
#
# COMPACT_ATOMS: atom_id res chain seq x y z
N MET A 1 29.83 56.90 68.79
CA MET A 1 29.39 55.94 67.79
C MET A 1 29.02 56.66 66.52
N TYR A 2 29.88 56.67 65.50
CA TYR A 2 29.62 57.28 64.24
C TYR A 2 29.16 56.17 63.21
N PRO A 3 28.17 56.43 62.36
CA PRO A 3 27.77 55.46 61.35
C PRO A 3 28.75 55.48 60.19
N PRO A 4 28.91 54.36 59.44
CA PRO A 4 29.86 54.28 58.30
C PRO A 4 29.41 55.08 57.10
N GLN A 5 30.37 55.82 56.49
CA GLN A 5 30.20 56.60 55.30
C GLN A 5 29.91 55.68 54.07
N LYS A 6 28.86 55.99 53.34
CA LYS A 6 28.61 55.42 52.02
C LYS A 6 29.55 56.07 50.98
N THR A 7 30.50 55.32 50.46
CA THR A 7 31.30 55.68 49.31
C THR A 7 30.38 55.82 48.09
N ARG A 8 30.26 57.00 47.51
CA ARG A 8 29.62 57.25 46.19
C ARG A 8 30.61 56.82 45.11
N LEU A 9 30.13 55.96 44.22
CA LEU A 9 30.82 55.60 42.98
C LEU A 9 30.77 56.77 42.00
N SER A 10 31.84 56.97 41.23
CA SER A 10 31.96 58.07 40.27
C SER A 10 31.07 57.89 39.05
N PRO A 11 30.63 58.96 38.36
CA PRO A 11 29.70 58.89 37.21
C PRO A 11 30.23 58.25 35.92
N GLU A 12 31.50 57.83 35.89
CA GLU A 12 32.11 57.26 34.66
C GLU A 12 31.94 55.74 34.49
N GLU A 13 31.35 55.07 35.43
CA GLU A 13 31.14 53.59 35.33
C GLU A 13 29.76 53.16 34.80
N GLU A 14 28.87 54.10 34.46
CA GLU A 14 27.49 53.77 33.97
C GLU A 14 27.32 53.65 32.47
N GLY A 15 28.39 53.66 31.65
CA GLY A 15 28.24 53.81 30.20
C GLY A 15 28.78 52.68 29.29
N GLN A 16 29.34 51.61 29.79
CA GLN A 16 29.81 50.53 28.88
C GLN A 16 28.87 49.34 28.87
N PRO A 17 28.39 48.90 27.69
CA PRO A 17 27.69 47.64 27.59
C PRO A 17 28.68 46.50 27.90
N ARG A 18 28.54 45.90 29.07
CA ARG A 18 29.28 44.67 29.42
C ARG A 18 28.92 43.60 28.40
N LEU A 19 29.73 43.41 27.37
CA LEU A 19 29.77 42.19 26.60
C LEU A 19 29.98 41.05 27.58
N LEU A 20 28.91 40.27 27.82
CA LEU A 20 28.94 39.11 28.71
C LEU A 20 30.02 38.14 28.15
N SER A 21 31.16 38.09 28.82
CA SER A 21 32.18 37.07 28.55
C SER A 21 31.54 35.70 28.69
N ILE A 22 31.60 34.91 27.65
CA ILE A 22 31.15 33.51 27.60
C ILE A 22 32.01 32.77 28.62
N GLY A 23 31.55 32.67 29.91
CA GLY A 23 32.29 32.01 30.97
C GLY A 23 32.02 32.50 32.39
N GLN A 24 31.24 33.59 32.62
CA GLN A 24 30.92 34.04 33.94
C GLN A 24 29.81 33.19 34.57
N SER A 25 30.14 32.51 35.68
CA SER A 25 29.23 31.78 36.57
C SER A 25 28.24 32.72 37.21
N ALA A 26 26.97 32.65 36.81
CA ALA A 26 25.89 33.23 37.60
C ALA A 26 25.71 32.38 38.87
N GLY A 27 26.13 32.89 40.01
CA GLY A 27 25.81 32.31 41.33
C GLY A 27 26.21 30.85 41.57
N GLY A 28 27.46 30.46 41.23
CA GLY A 28 27.99 29.12 41.54
C GLY A 28 27.53 27.98 40.65
N MET A 29 26.72 28.23 39.61
CA MET A 29 26.23 27.23 38.69
C MET A 29 27.27 26.88 37.59
N ARG A 30 27.79 25.65 37.61
CA ARG A 30 28.69 25.15 36.55
C ARG A 30 27.85 24.72 35.38
N LEU A 31 27.82 25.54 34.35
CA LEU A 31 27.31 25.15 33.03
C LEU A 31 28.34 24.29 32.29
N GLY A 32 27.89 23.37 31.45
CA GLY A 32 28.76 22.61 30.55
C GLY A 32 29.52 23.52 29.58
N GLY A 33 30.60 23.02 29.01
CA GLY A 33 31.35 23.68 27.94
C GLY A 33 30.53 23.89 26.64
N ALA A 34 31.22 24.07 25.53
CA ALA A 34 30.60 24.26 24.23
C ALA A 34 29.58 23.13 23.89
N PRO A 35 28.43 23.47 23.28
CA PRO A 35 27.35 22.50 22.97
C PRO A 35 27.66 21.75 21.65
N TRP A 36 28.67 20.90 21.68
CA TRP A 36 29.22 20.24 20.49
C TRP A 36 28.20 19.34 19.78
N LEU A 37 27.35 18.61 20.49
CA LEU A 37 26.34 17.74 19.85
C LEU A 37 25.31 18.58 19.07
N THR A 38 24.88 19.68 19.64
CA THR A 38 23.95 20.62 18.97
C THR A 38 24.59 21.25 17.73
N LEU A 39 25.87 21.69 17.85
CA LEU A 39 26.60 22.29 16.73
C LEU A 39 26.86 21.29 15.62
N ILE A 40 27.29 20.06 15.94
CA ILE A 40 27.47 18.97 14.97
C ILE A 40 26.14 18.67 14.29
N LEU A 41 25.04 18.51 15.05
CA LEU A 41 23.74 18.22 14.45
C LEU A 41 23.31 19.34 13.51
N ALA A 42 23.42 20.60 13.91
CA ALA A 42 23.08 21.75 13.05
C ALA A 42 23.92 21.77 11.76
N THR A 43 25.23 21.52 11.86
CA THR A 43 26.13 21.44 10.70
C THR A 43 25.72 20.30 9.76
N VAL A 44 25.39 19.12 10.29
CA VAL A 44 24.93 17.96 9.52
C VAL A 44 23.62 18.27 8.77
N LEU A 45 22.65 18.94 9.43
CA LEU A 45 21.39 19.33 8.81
C LEU A 45 21.62 20.27 7.62
N VAL A 46 22.47 21.28 7.79
CA VAL A 46 22.82 22.22 6.72
C VAL A 46 23.57 21.52 5.58
N GLY A 47 24.53 20.66 5.91
CA GLY A 47 25.32 19.90 4.93
C GLY A 47 24.46 18.96 4.08
N ILE A 48 23.56 18.19 4.72
CA ILE A 48 22.65 17.27 4.01
C ILE A 48 21.70 18.05 3.10
N HIS A 49 21.13 19.18 3.57
CA HIS A 49 20.26 19.99 2.73
C HIS A 49 21.01 20.59 1.53
N GLY A 50 22.25 21.07 1.75
CA GLY A 50 23.11 21.56 0.68
C GLY A 50 23.41 20.48 -0.37
N ALA A 51 23.76 19.26 0.08
CA ALA A 51 24.01 18.11 -0.80
C ALA A 51 22.75 17.70 -1.59
N ALA A 52 21.59 17.68 -0.94
CA ALA A 52 20.32 17.37 -1.62
C ALA A 52 19.98 18.40 -2.71
N ARG A 53 20.22 19.68 -2.46
CA ARG A 53 20.00 20.75 -3.44
C ARG A 53 21.02 20.70 -4.59
N ALA A 54 22.25 20.34 -4.31
CA ALA A 54 23.29 20.19 -5.35
C ALA A 54 22.96 19.00 -6.30
N ALA A 55 22.24 18.00 -5.79
CA ALA A 55 21.75 16.87 -6.58
C ALA A 55 20.50 17.19 -7.44
N GLY A 56 19.92 18.39 -7.31
CA GLY A 56 18.78 18.85 -8.07
C GLY A 56 17.67 19.50 -7.21
N PRO A 57 16.50 19.76 -7.78
CA PRO A 57 15.36 20.34 -7.05
C PRO A 57 14.94 19.42 -5.90
N VAL A 58 14.76 20.00 -4.69
CA VAL A 58 14.29 19.25 -3.52
C VAL A 58 12.77 19.11 -3.59
N GLY A 59 12.32 18.12 -4.36
CA GLY A 59 10.91 17.72 -4.45
C GLY A 59 10.64 16.45 -3.65
N LEU A 60 9.39 16.00 -3.67
CA LEU A 60 8.94 14.79 -2.97
C LEU A 60 9.79 13.56 -3.33
N ASP A 61 10.05 13.35 -4.61
CA ASP A 61 10.85 12.21 -5.09
C ASP A 61 12.30 12.24 -4.57
N THR A 62 12.90 13.43 -4.53
CA THR A 62 14.23 13.60 -3.95
C THR A 62 14.20 13.25 -2.45
N LEU A 63 13.23 13.77 -1.71
CA LEU A 63 13.09 13.48 -0.29
C LEU A 63 12.87 11.98 -0.02
N LEU A 64 12.03 11.30 -0.79
CA LEU A 64 11.80 9.86 -0.68
C LEU A 64 13.07 9.05 -0.98
N ARG A 65 13.84 9.42 -2.01
CA ARG A 65 15.12 8.76 -2.33
C ARG A 65 16.16 8.96 -1.23
N TRP A 66 16.20 10.13 -0.59
CA TRP A 66 17.15 10.47 0.47
C TRP A 66 16.73 9.94 1.85
N GLY A 67 15.56 9.34 1.97
CA GLY A 67 15.14 8.66 3.19
C GLY A 67 14.09 9.40 4.01
N ALA A 68 13.23 10.22 3.37
CA ALA A 68 12.03 10.74 4.02
C ALA A 68 11.17 9.60 4.57
N LYS A 69 10.58 9.79 5.74
CA LYS A 69 9.60 8.84 6.29
C LYS A 69 8.38 8.86 5.38
N ALA A 70 7.96 7.69 4.94
CA ALA A 70 6.69 7.45 4.29
C ALA A 70 6.12 6.17 4.90
N GLY A 71 4.91 6.24 5.45
CA GLY A 71 4.31 5.12 6.18
C GLY A 71 4.39 3.80 5.42
N PRO A 72 3.91 3.72 4.18
CA PRO A 72 3.98 2.48 3.40
C PRO A 72 5.40 1.95 3.16
N LEU A 73 6.40 2.81 2.98
CA LEU A 73 7.79 2.36 2.83
C LEU A 73 8.36 1.80 4.13
N VAL A 74 7.90 2.32 5.28
CA VAL A 74 8.33 1.83 6.59
C VAL A 74 7.63 0.52 6.95
N VAL A 75 6.29 0.48 6.85
CA VAL A 75 5.50 -0.64 7.39
C VAL A 75 5.28 -1.77 6.39
N ASP A 76 5.11 -1.48 5.09
CA ASP A 76 4.89 -2.49 4.07
C ASP A 76 6.22 -3.03 3.53
N ALA A 77 7.15 -2.11 3.17
CA ALA A 77 8.44 -2.43 2.58
C ALA A 77 9.59 -2.57 3.60
N GLY A 78 9.31 -2.52 4.91
CA GLY A 78 10.27 -2.77 5.99
C GLY A 78 11.42 -1.76 6.11
N GLN A 79 11.31 -0.57 5.48
CA GLN A 79 12.39 0.43 5.46
C GLN A 79 12.43 1.25 6.76
N VAL A 80 12.61 0.56 7.90
CA VAL A 80 12.60 1.18 9.25
C VAL A 80 13.71 2.21 9.47
N TRP A 81 14.79 2.17 8.70
CA TRP A 81 15.87 3.16 8.73
C TRP A 81 15.39 4.59 8.44
N ARG A 82 14.25 4.75 7.75
CA ARG A 82 13.60 6.03 7.47
C ARG A 82 13.12 6.75 8.73
N LEU A 83 12.89 6.01 9.83
CA LEU A 83 12.56 6.59 11.13
C LEU A 83 13.72 7.44 11.70
N VAL A 84 14.93 7.21 11.22
CA VAL A 84 16.12 7.99 11.60
C VAL A 84 16.46 9.04 10.55
N THR A 85 16.54 8.67 9.28
CA THR A 85 17.02 9.56 8.22
C THR A 85 16.10 10.73 7.94
N ALA A 86 14.79 10.58 8.16
CA ALA A 86 13.81 11.64 7.96
C ALA A 86 14.10 12.92 8.77
N HIS A 87 14.70 12.79 9.94
CA HIS A 87 15.06 13.94 10.78
C HIS A 87 16.12 14.86 10.18
N PHE A 88 16.93 14.35 9.27
CA PHE A 88 18.03 15.09 8.65
C PHE A 88 17.63 15.79 7.35
N LEU A 89 16.44 15.51 6.83
CA LEU A 89 15.93 16.07 5.59
C LEU A 89 15.02 17.28 5.84
N HIS A 90 15.08 18.27 4.93
CA HIS A 90 14.20 19.44 5.00
C HIS A 90 13.65 19.76 3.62
N ARG A 91 12.34 20.11 3.59
CA ARG A 91 11.62 20.42 2.34
C ARG A 91 12.18 21.64 1.62
N ASP A 92 12.49 22.68 2.38
CA ASP A 92 12.95 23.97 1.86
C ASP A 92 13.88 24.69 2.84
N PHE A 93 14.51 25.76 2.39
CA PHE A 93 15.44 26.52 3.20
C PHE A 93 14.79 27.20 4.42
N PRO A 94 13.62 27.84 4.35
CA PRO A 94 12.94 28.39 5.53
C PRO A 94 12.68 27.34 6.60
N HIS A 95 12.25 26.14 6.22
CA HIS A 95 12.03 25.02 7.14
C HIS A 95 13.34 24.59 7.83
N LEU A 96 14.43 24.45 7.08
CA LEU A 96 15.75 24.18 7.63
C LEU A 96 16.21 25.29 8.58
N ALA A 97 16.15 26.56 8.15
CA ALA A 97 16.63 27.69 8.90
C ALA A 97 15.93 27.81 10.26
N LEU A 98 14.61 27.67 10.29
CA LEU A 98 13.83 27.68 11.53
C LEU A 98 14.24 26.55 12.47
N ASN A 99 14.38 25.33 11.97
CA ASN A 99 14.81 24.18 12.79
C ASN A 99 16.20 24.41 13.37
N VAL A 100 17.18 24.85 12.57
CA VAL A 100 18.55 25.13 13.02
C VAL A 100 18.55 26.26 14.06
N LEU A 101 17.83 27.35 13.83
CA LEU A 101 17.78 28.47 14.76
C LEU A 101 17.25 28.05 16.15
N VAL A 102 16.12 27.35 16.18
CA VAL A 102 15.51 26.92 17.45
C VAL A 102 16.34 25.79 18.11
N LEU A 103 16.95 24.89 17.31
CA LEU A 103 17.87 23.87 17.81
C LEU A 103 19.10 24.51 18.47
N LEU A 104 19.70 25.52 17.84
CA LEU A 104 20.84 26.25 18.41
C LEU A 104 20.43 26.98 19.71
N ALA A 105 19.23 27.55 19.78
CA ALA A 105 18.74 28.21 20.99
C ALA A 105 18.41 27.20 22.11
N ALA A 106 17.46 26.31 21.89
CA ALA A 106 16.95 25.39 22.92
C ALA A 106 17.90 24.21 23.16
N GLY A 107 18.43 23.59 22.09
CA GLY A 107 19.34 22.45 22.18
C GLY A 107 20.65 22.81 22.87
N SER A 108 21.26 23.93 22.52
CA SER A 108 22.50 24.39 23.18
C SER A 108 22.28 24.69 24.68
N GLY A 109 21.13 25.27 25.02
CA GLY A 109 20.76 25.49 26.40
C GLY A 109 20.68 24.18 27.18
N LEU A 110 19.96 23.23 26.65
CA LEU A 110 19.75 21.92 27.25
C LEU A 110 21.05 21.10 27.36
N GLU A 111 21.89 21.09 26.30
CA GLU A 111 23.18 20.39 26.29
C GLU A 111 24.16 20.94 27.35
N ARG A 112 24.13 22.25 27.57
CA ARG A 112 24.95 22.89 28.65
C ARG A 112 24.42 22.62 30.04
N LEU A 113 23.09 22.46 30.17
CA LEU A 113 22.42 22.22 31.45
C LEU A 113 22.56 20.76 31.88
N CYS A 114 22.32 19.80 30.98
CA CYS A 114 22.33 18.37 31.25
C CYS A 114 23.68 17.70 30.85
N ARG A 115 23.88 16.45 31.24
CA ARG A 115 25.01 15.65 30.75
C ARG A 115 24.83 15.33 29.30
N ARG A 116 25.91 15.28 28.52
CA ARG A 116 25.86 15.02 27.06
C ARG A 116 25.19 13.70 26.74
N ARG A 117 25.40 12.63 27.50
CA ARG A 117 24.74 11.34 27.30
C ARG A 117 23.23 11.43 27.50
N ASP A 118 22.76 12.20 28.48
CA ASP A 118 21.34 12.39 28.73
C ASP A 118 20.68 13.20 27.62
N TYR A 119 21.38 14.23 27.13
CA TYR A 119 20.96 15.01 25.98
C TYR A 119 20.91 14.18 24.68
N ALA A 120 21.96 13.37 24.42
CA ALA A 120 21.98 12.47 23.26
C ALA A 120 20.85 11.44 23.32
N ALA A 121 20.60 10.85 24.50
CA ALA A 121 19.49 9.91 24.69
C ALA A 121 18.12 10.57 24.47
N LEU A 122 17.95 11.83 24.93
CA LEU A 122 16.75 12.60 24.63
C LEU A 122 16.55 12.78 23.14
N LEU A 123 17.59 13.17 22.38
CA LEU A 123 17.47 13.35 20.93
C LEU A 123 17.06 12.04 20.23
N VAL A 124 17.65 10.91 20.60
CA VAL A 124 17.29 9.60 20.04
C VAL A 124 15.85 9.23 20.42
N ALA A 125 15.49 9.32 21.70
CA ALA A 125 14.15 8.99 22.17
C ALA A 125 13.07 9.90 21.53
N ALA A 126 13.36 11.19 21.43
CA ALA A 126 12.48 12.17 20.80
C ALA A 126 12.31 11.92 19.31
N GLY A 127 13.39 11.55 18.60
CA GLY A 127 13.32 11.16 17.19
C GLY A 127 12.38 9.96 16.98
N LEU A 128 12.57 8.91 17.76
CA LEU A 128 11.71 7.73 17.70
C LEU A 128 10.25 8.06 18.05
N ALA A 129 10.00 8.82 19.10
CA ALA A 129 8.66 9.23 19.52
C ALA A 129 7.97 10.14 18.48
N THR A 130 8.73 11.03 17.83
CA THR A 130 8.25 11.83 16.69
C THR A 130 7.75 10.92 15.57
N MET A 131 8.55 9.92 15.20
CA MET A 131 8.17 9.00 14.13
C MET A 131 7.04 8.07 14.54
N ALA A 132 6.95 7.67 15.80
CA ALA A 132 5.81 6.92 16.33
C ALA A 132 4.51 7.73 16.22
N GLY A 133 4.52 9.01 16.64
CA GLY A 133 3.37 9.91 16.48
C GLY A 133 2.97 10.10 15.01
N SER A 134 3.96 10.32 14.15
CA SER A 134 3.78 10.46 12.71
C SER A 134 3.19 9.22 12.04
N LEU A 135 3.68 8.02 12.36
CA LEU A 135 3.14 6.75 11.86
C LEU A 135 1.75 6.46 12.42
N GLY A 136 1.53 6.74 13.70
CA GLY A 136 0.25 6.47 14.37
C GLY A 136 -0.91 7.29 13.80
N SER A 137 -0.65 8.52 13.31
CA SER A 137 -1.69 9.42 12.79
C SER A 137 -1.95 9.25 11.30
N SER A 138 -0.90 9.09 10.50
CA SER A 138 -1.03 9.01 9.04
C SER A 138 0.15 8.31 8.38
N GLY A 139 -0.12 7.63 7.27
CA GLY A 139 0.92 7.06 6.40
C GLY A 139 1.70 8.10 5.58
N GLY A 140 1.44 9.40 5.74
CA GLY A 140 2.00 10.48 4.94
C GLY A 140 3.53 10.59 5.01
N VAL A 141 4.07 11.46 4.15
CA VAL A 141 5.51 11.74 4.10
C VAL A 141 5.86 12.79 5.15
N SER A 142 6.92 12.53 5.93
CA SER A 142 7.41 13.43 6.98
C SER A 142 8.92 13.59 6.88
N VAL A 143 9.40 14.82 7.09
CA VAL A 143 10.82 15.20 7.11
C VAL A 143 11.03 16.36 8.10
N GLY A 144 12.23 16.45 8.66
CA GLY A 144 12.67 17.59 9.45
C GLY A 144 13.07 17.25 10.88
N ALA A 145 13.96 18.06 11.43
CA ALA A 145 14.42 17.97 12.82
C ALA A 145 13.41 18.57 13.82
N SER A 146 12.26 19.05 13.37
CA SER A 146 11.30 19.79 14.21
C SER A 146 10.84 19.01 15.44
N GLY A 147 10.62 17.69 15.34
CA GLY A 147 10.27 16.87 16.50
C GLY A 147 11.37 16.87 17.59
N LEU A 148 12.64 16.86 17.20
CA LEU A 148 13.77 17.00 18.11
C LEU A 148 13.77 18.38 18.79
N VAL A 149 13.47 19.42 18.01
CA VAL A 149 13.37 20.79 18.47
C VAL A 149 12.23 20.94 19.49
N TYR A 150 11.05 20.41 19.19
CA TYR A 150 9.92 20.38 20.13
C TYR A 150 10.26 19.63 21.43
N ALA A 151 11.02 18.55 21.34
CA ALA A 151 11.47 17.81 22.52
C ALA A 151 12.43 18.63 23.37
N CYS A 152 13.39 19.34 22.76
CA CYS A 152 14.28 20.24 23.51
C CYS A 152 13.49 21.32 24.26
N VAL A 153 12.51 21.93 23.59
CA VAL A 153 11.64 22.95 24.22
C VAL A 153 10.81 22.34 25.34
N GLY A 154 10.18 21.17 25.13
CA GLY A 154 9.41 20.46 26.14
C GLY A 154 10.23 20.10 27.38
N ALA A 155 11.44 19.57 27.19
CA ALA A 155 12.36 19.24 28.28
C ALA A 155 12.79 20.49 29.05
N LEU A 156 13.11 21.59 28.39
CA LEU A 156 13.44 22.85 29.01
C LEU A 156 12.28 23.43 29.84
N LEU A 157 11.04 23.35 29.34
CA LEU A 157 9.86 23.80 30.07
C LEU A 157 9.72 23.09 31.44
N VAL A 158 9.88 21.76 31.45
CA VAL A 158 9.76 20.97 32.66
C VAL A 158 10.96 21.21 33.59
N LEU A 159 12.19 21.16 33.08
CA LEU A 159 13.39 21.43 33.87
C LEU A 159 13.37 22.82 34.51
N GLY A 160 12.85 23.82 33.79
CA GLY A 160 12.75 25.15 34.27
C GLY A 160 11.79 25.33 35.42
N ARG A 161 10.64 24.70 35.33
CA ARG A 161 9.71 24.69 36.47
C ARG A 161 10.27 23.97 37.68
N ARG A 162 10.93 22.82 37.46
CA ARG A 162 11.54 22.02 38.54
C ARG A 162 12.69 22.74 39.24
N HIS A 163 13.48 23.52 38.50
CA HIS A 163 14.70 24.15 39.00
C HIS A 163 14.67 25.70 38.94
N ARG A 164 13.47 26.30 38.90
CA ARG A 164 13.26 27.74 38.73
C ARG A 164 14.06 28.61 39.69
N ALA A 165 14.30 28.14 40.93
CA ALA A 165 15.04 28.88 41.93
C ALA A 165 16.55 29.01 41.62
N LYS A 166 17.10 28.14 40.77
CA LYS A 166 18.52 28.09 40.40
C LYS A 166 18.79 28.56 38.97
N LEU A 167 17.76 28.67 38.12
CA LEU A 167 17.89 29.02 36.71
C LEU A 167 17.48 30.48 36.48
N PRO A 168 18.24 31.26 35.67
CA PRO A 168 17.88 32.62 35.33
C PRO A 168 16.53 32.65 34.56
N ALA A 169 15.64 33.58 34.90
CA ALA A 169 14.30 33.72 34.30
C ALA A 169 14.34 33.83 32.78
N ARG A 170 15.35 34.48 32.21
CA ARG A 170 15.57 34.62 30.76
C ARG A 170 15.78 33.30 29.98
N TRP A 171 16.20 32.23 30.72
CA TRP A 171 16.45 30.93 30.08
C TRP A 171 15.19 30.11 29.92
N MET A 172 14.14 30.46 30.65
CA MET A 172 13.04 29.54 30.87
C MET A 172 11.73 30.26 31.24
N SER A 173 11.50 31.47 30.71
CA SER A 173 10.19 32.06 30.91
C SER A 173 9.16 31.16 30.17
N SER A 174 8.43 30.37 30.97
CA SER A 174 7.25 29.63 30.48
C SER A 174 6.28 30.57 29.75
N GLU A 175 6.35 31.84 30.07
CA GLU A 175 5.60 32.93 29.47
C GLU A 175 5.93 33.15 27.99
N ALA A 176 7.17 32.95 27.55
CA ALA A 176 7.55 33.04 26.12
C ALA A 176 7.56 31.69 25.42
N ALA A 177 7.96 30.62 26.07
CA ALA A 177 8.09 29.30 25.48
C ALA A 177 6.73 28.64 25.18
N VAL A 178 5.74 28.77 26.09
CA VAL A 178 4.40 28.21 25.88
C VAL A 178 3.68 28.87 24.70
N PRO A 179 3.56 30.20 24.60
CA PRO A 179 2.97 30.85 23.45
C PRO A 179 3.69 30.49 22.14
N THR A 180 5.03 30.42 22.16
CA THR A 180 5.81 30.04 20.98
C THR A 180 5.47 28.63 20.50
N VAL A 181 5.41 27.64 21.40
CA VAL A 181 4.98 26.27 21.07
C VAL A 181 3.56 26.26 20.52
N LEU A 182 2.63 26.97 21.16
CA LEU A 182 1.24 27.04 20.69
C LEU A 182 1.12 27.69 19.31
N VAL A 183 1.86 28.76 19.05
CA VAL A 183 1.90 29.41 17.73
C VAL A 183 2.44 28.44 16.67
N PHE A 184 3.53 27.73 16.94
CA PHE A 184 4.07 26.77 15.97
C PHE A 184 3.14 25.57 15.75
N LEU A 185 2.47 25.04 16.78
CA LEU A 185 1.46 24.00 16.62
C LEU A 185 0.26 24.51 15.83
N TRP A 186 -0.20 25.73 16.10
CA TRP A 186 -1.29 26.36 15.36
C TRP A 186 -0.92 26.62 13.89
N MET A 187 0.27 27.18 13.62
CA MET A 187 0.78 27.33 12.24
C MET A 187 0.88 25.98 11.53
N GLY A 188 1.33 24.94 12.20
CA GLY A 188 1.36 23.59 11.67
C GLY A 188 -0.05 23.06 11.34
N TRP A 189 -1.04 23.36 12.19
CA TRP A 189 -2.43 22.95 11.98
C TRP A 189 -3.07 23.63 10.77
N THR A 190 -2.74 24.88 10.53
CA THR A 190 -3.25 25.68 9.41
C THR A 190 -2.47 25.47 8.11
N SER A 191 -1.32 24.82 8.15
CA SER A 191 -0.43 24.62 7.00
C SER A 191 -0.58 23.22 6.43
N VAL A 192 -0.79 23.12 5.12
CA VAL A 192 -0.84 21.81 4.43
C VAL A 192 0.54 21.15 4.43
N GLY A 193 0.57 19.86 4.76
CA GLY A 193 1.80 19.06 4.70
C GLY A 193 2.72 19.19 5.92
N VAL A 194 2.22 19.71 7.05
CA VAL A 194 2.92 19.71 8.34
C VAL A 194 2.48 18.49 9.18
N ASP A 195 3.46 17.77 9.72
CA ASP A 195 3.25 16.57 10.55
C ASP A 195 3.06 16.93 12.03
N ASN A 196 1.88 17.43 12.36
CA ASN A 196 1.57 17.83 13.73
C ASN A 196 1.59 16.68 14.75
N ALA A 197 1.24 15.47 14.32
CA ALA A 197 1.30 14.32 15.21
C ALA A 197 2.74 13.93 15.54
N GLY A 198 3.65 14.04 14.57
CA GLY A 198 5.08 13.93 14.81
C GLY A 198 5.59 15.01 15.76
N HIS A 199 5.21 16.28 15.57
CA HIS A 199 5.55 17.38 16.47
C HIS A 199 5.08 17.13 17.91
N LEU A 200 3.82 16.67 18.05
CA LEU A 200 3.25 16.34 19.36
C LEU A 200 4.00 15.16 20.01
N GLY A 201 4.34 14.13 19.24
CA GLY A 201 5.15 13.01 19.72
C GLY A 201 6.51 13.47 20.28
N GLY A 202 7.21 14.34 19.54
CA GLY A 202 8.46 14.95 19.99
C GLY A 202 8.29 15.81 21.25
N LEU A 203 7.28 16.68 21.29
CA LEU A 203 6.98 17.52 22.45
C LEU A 203 6.69 16.69 23.71
N LEU A 204 5.82 15.67 23.58
CA LEU A 204 5.48 14.78 24.70
C LEU A 204 6.71 14.01 25.22
N ALA A 205 7.54 13.52 24.31
CA ALA A 205 8.81 12.87 24.70
C ALA A 205 9.71 13.84 25.47
N GLY A 206 9.80 15.09 25.04
CA GLY A 206 10.55 16.14 25.71
C GLY A 206 9.99 16.49 27.10
N LEU A 207 8.68 16.67 27.23
CA LEU A 207 8.02 16.91 28.49
C LEU A 207 8.26 15.77 29.48
N LEU A 208 8.07 14.52 29.03
CA LEU A 208 8.33 13.34 29.86
C LEU A 208 9.80 13.22 30.26
N ALA A 209 10.72 13.37 29.29
CA ALA A 209 12.15 13.33 29.59
C ALA A 209 12.55 14.42 30.60
N GLY A 210 11.98 15.62 30.49
CA GLY A 210 12.22 16.73 31.43
C GLY A 210 11.88 16.41 32.90
N VAL A 211 10.99 15.40 33.13
CA VAL A 211 10.72 14.91 34.50
C VAL A 211 11.90 14.10 35.02
N PHE A 212 12.62 13.35 34.19
CA PHE A 212 13.70 12.45 34.58
C PHE A 212 15.09 13.04 34.39
N LEU A 213 15.24 14.01 33.48
CA LEU A 213 16.51 14.70 33.25
C LEU A 213 16.93 15.49 34.50
N GLU A 214 18.23 15.43 34.76
CA GLU A 214 18.82 16.16 35.88
C GLU A 214 19.94 17.08 35.40
N PRO A 215 19.97 18.34 35.89
CA PRO A 215 21.08 19.23 35.61
C PRO A 215 22.40 18.68 36.14
N ARG A 216 23.52 19.14 35.57
CA ARG A 216 24.90 18.69 35.91
C ARG A 216 25.29 18.85 37.37
N TRP A 217 24.65 19.73 38.09
CA TRP A 217 24.91 19.93 39.53
C TRP A 217 24.22 18.90 40.45
N HIS A 218 23.37 18.02 39.89
CA HIS A 218 22.82 16.88 40.65
C HIS A 218 23.75 15.67 40.56
N PRO A 219 23.67 14.73 41.51
CA PRO A 219 24.45 13.50 41.48
C PRO A 219 24.31 12.74 40.15
N ASP A 220 25.38 12.10 39.75
CA ASP A 220 25.38 11.29 38.54
C ASP A 220 24.72 9.92 38.81
N THR A 221 23.68 9.59 38.06
CA THR A 221 22.96 8.30 38.14
C THR A 221 23.45 7.29 37.10
N GLY A 222 24.58 7.58 36.44
CA GLY A 222 25.14 6.67 35.40
C GLY A 222 24.29 6.61 34.14
N TRP A 223 24.25 5.43 33.54
CA TRP A 223 23.57 5.18 32.26
C TRP A 223 22.10 4.74 32.40
N LEU A 224 21.61 4.48 33.59
CA LEU A 224 20.27 3.95 33.83
C LEU A 224 19.17 4.82 33.18
N ARG A 225 19.20 6.12 33.43
CA ARG A 225 18.20 7.06 32.88
C ARG A 225 18.28 7.20 31.36
N PRO A 226 19.45 7.50 30.75
CA PRO A 226 19.54 7.62 29.31
C PRO A 226 19.17 6.32 28.58
N VAL A 227 19.59 5.16 29.07
CA VAL A 227 19.21 3.87 28.50
C VAL A 227 17.70 3.64 28.63
N GLY A 228 17.13 3.89 29.81
CA GLY A 228 15.68 3.75 30.03
C GLY A 228 14.83 4.60 29.08
N MET A 229 15.22 5.86 28.81
CA MET A 229 14.53 6.72 27.85
C MET A 229 14.56 6.13 26.43
N VAL A 230 15.72 5.66 25.98
CA VAL A 230 15.87 5.09 24.64
C VAL A 230 15.08 3.78 24.51
N VAL A 231 15.18 2.90 25.50
CA VAL A 231 14.44 1.62 25.52
C VAL A 231 12.93 1.87 25.46
N ALA A 232 12.41 2.78 26.28
CA ALA A 232 10.99 3.13 26.25
C ALA A 232 10.55 3.64 24.88
N ALA A 233 11.34 4.51 24.25
CA ALA A 233 11.05 5.02 22.90
C ALA A 233 11.10 3.91 21.85
N VAL A 234 12.06 2.99 21.93
CA VAL A 234 12.17 1.83 21.02
C VAL A 234 10.93 0.93 21.17
N VAL A 235 10.52 0.63 22.40
CA VAL A 235 9.33 -0.22 22.65
C VAL A 235 8.07 0.43 22.10
N VAL A 236 7.85 1.72 22.36
CA VAL A 236 6.67 2.45 21.85
C VAL A 236 6.68 2.50 20.33
N THR A 237 7.81 2.87 19.74
CA THR A 237 7.92 2.98 18.28
C THR A 237 7.78 1.61 17.61
N GLY A 238 8.40 0.58 18.17
CA GLY A 238 8.28 -0.80 17.72
C GLY A 238 6.83 -1.30 17.77
N GLY A 239 6.11 -0.97 18.85
CA GLY A 239 4.67 -1.29 18.99
C GLY A 239 3.83 -0.61 17.91
N VAL A 240 4.06 0.66 17.61
CA VAL A 240 3.35 1.39 16.53
C VAL A 240 3.68 0.79 15.17
N VAL A 241 4.94 0.47 14.89
CA VAL A 241 5.33 -0.18 13.62
C VAL A 241 4.63 -1.53 13.50
N ALA A 242 4.66 -2.35 14.55
CA ALA A 242 4.01 -3.66 14.54
C ALA A 242 2.50 -3.56 14.31
N GLU A 243 1.82 -2.64 14.98
CA GLU A 243 0.38 -2.40 14.80
C GLU A 243 0.04 -1.97 13.37
N ARG A 244 0.88 -1.11 12.77
CA ARG A 244 0.66 -0.62 11.41
C ARG A 244 1.04 -1.64 10.34
N SER A 245 1.93 -2.59 10.64
CA SER A 245 2.34 -3.66 9.72
C SER A 245 1.33 -4.81 9.63
N VAL A 246 0.13 -4.66 10.21
CA VAL A 246 -0.94 -5.66 10.12
C VAL A 246 -1.52 -5.70 8.71
N TRP A 247 -1.81 -6.89 8.23
CA TRP A 247 -2.49 -7.15 6.97
C TRP A 247 -3.97 -7.38 7.20
N ARG A 248 -4.81 -6.96 6.27
CA ARG A 248 -6.25 -7.23 6.27
C ARG A 248 -6.63 -8.04 5.06
N MET A 249 -7.61 -8.91 5.21
CA MET A 249 -8.20 -9.62 4.08
C MET A 249 -9.27 -8.72 3.46
N GLU A 250 -9.04 -8.30 2.24
CA GLU A 250 -10.04 -7.62 1.42
C GLU A 250 -10.79 -8.67 0.61
N ARG A 251 -12.12 -8.60 0.64
CA ARG A 251 -12.99 -9.56 -0.01
C ARG A 251 -13.89 -8.89 -1.02
N ASP A 252 -13.92 -9.43 -2.22
CA ASP A 252 -14.90 -9.13 -3.24
C ASP A 252 -15.92 -10.26 -3.34
N ASP A 253 -17.09 -10.08 -2.73
CA ASP A 253 -18.14 -11.08 -2.73
C ASP A 253 -18.73 -11.32 -4.12
N GLY A 254 -18.73 -10.31 -5.01
CA GLY A 254 -19.24 -10.43 -6.38
C GLY A 254 -18.46 -11.48 -7.16
N PHE A 255 -17.16 -11.39 -7.10
CA PHE A 255 -16.26 -12.31 -7.80
C PHE A 255 -15.86 -13.53 -6.96
N GLY A 256 -16.10 -13.52 -5.65
CA GLY A 256 -15.60 -14.53 -4.73
C GLY A 256 -14.07 -14.53 -4.71
N LEU A 257 -13.46 -13.34 -4.64
CA LEU A 257 -12.03 -13.13 -4.57
C LEU A 257 -11.67 -12.51 -3.22
N SER A 258 -10.67 -13.08 -2.54
CA SER A 258 -10.11 -12.50 -1.32
C SER A 258 -8.61 -12.32 -1.49
N VAL A 259 -8.09 -11.16 -1.10
CA VAL A 259 -6.67 -10.82 -1.17
C VAL A 259 -6.23 -10.18 0.14
N ALA A 260 -5.10 -10.60 0.68
CA ALA A 260 -4.50 -9.92 1.82
C ALA A 260 -3.81 -8.64 1.35
N LEU A 261 -4.17 -7.52 1.95
CA LEU A 261 -3.60 -6.20 1.68
C LEU A 261 -2.98 -5.62 2.94
N PRO A 262 -1.89 -4.84 2.85
CA PRO A 262 -1.42 -4.04 3.96
C PRO A 262 -2.55 -3.13 4.47
N ARG A 263 -2.63 -2.94 5.80
CA ARG A 263 -3.73 -2.23 6.47
C ARG A 263 -4.01 -0.84 5.89
N ASP A 264 -2.95 -0.11 5.54
CA ASP A 264 -3.04 1.29 5.14
C ASP A 264 -3.32 1.48 3.63
N TRP A 265 -3.39 0.39 2.84
CA TRP A 265 -3.79 0.50 1.44
C TRP A 265 -5.26 0.90 1.34
N ARG A 266 -5.53 1.90 0.52
CA ARG A 266 -6.88 2.44 0.35
C ARG A 266 -7.46 1.95 -0.97
N GLY A 267 -8.71 1.47 -0.90
CA GLY A 267 -9.50 1.14 -2.07
C GLY A 267 -10.16 2.37 -2.66
N ASP A 268 -10.16 2.44 -3.97
CA ASP A 268 -10.90 3.43 -4.77
C ASP A 268 -11.57 2.68 -5.93
N VAL A 269 -12.64 3.26 -6.46
CA VAL A 269 -13.29 2.75 -7.66
C VAL A 269 -12.83 3.60 -8.81
N ASP A 270 -12.17 2.98 -9.79
CA ASP A 270 -11.70 3.71 -10.97
C ASP A 270 -12.87 4.15 -11.86
N GLY A 271 -12.57 4.99 -12.87
CA GLY A 271 -13.58 5.50 -13.80
C GLY A 271 -14.29 4.43 -14.66
N GLN A 272 -13.89 3.16 -14.53
CA GLN A 272 -14.49 2.00 -15.18
C GLN A 272 -15.25 1.09 -14.18
N GLY A 273 -15.40 1.53 -12.93
CA GLY A 273 -16.08 0.77 -11.88
C GLY A 273 -15.24 -0.39 -11.29
N ARG A 274 -13.93 -0.48 -11.60
CA ARG A 274 -13.06 -1.51 -11.06
C ARG A 274 -12.53 -1.09 -9.69
N ARG A 275 -12.44 -2.01 -8.75
CA ARG A 275 -11.78 -1.76 -7.47
C ARG A 275 -10.27 -1.75 -7.66
N ALA A 276 -9.65 -0.62 -7.34
CA ALA A 276 -8.22 -0.46 -7.28
C ALA A 276 -7.79 -0.07 -5.88
N PHE A 277 -6.67 -0.60 -5.42
CA PHE A 277 -6.09 -0.31 -4.12
C PHE A 277 -4.71 0.30 -4.31
N SER A 278 -4.33 1.22 -3.45
CA SER A 278 -3.00 1.80 -3.48
C SER A 278 -2.46 2.06 -2.09
N ASN A 279 -1.13 2.11 -1.98
CA ASN A 279 -0.43 2.49 -0.77
C ASN A 279 -0.60 3.96 -0.37
N GLY A 280 -1.37 4.75 -1.14
CA GLY A 280 -1.64 6.16 -0.86
C GLY A 280 -0.46 7.11 -1.10
N LEU A 281 0.71 6.64 -1.56
CA LEU A 281 1.83 7.51 -1.91
C LEU A 281 1.62 8.08 -3.32
N PRO A 282 1.91 9.38 -3.53
CA PRO A 282 1.87 9.98 -4.85
C PRO A 282 3.15 9.68 -5.66
N GLY A 283 3.06 9.85 -6.99
CA GLY A 283 4.21 9.82 -7.89
C GLY A 283 5.03 8.54 -7.80
N ARG A 284 6.34 8.70 -7.69
CA ARG A 284 7.33 7.61 -7.69
C ARG A 284 7.25 6.63 -6.51
N GLY A 285 6.46 6.91 -5.49
CA GLY A 285 6.25 6.01 -4.36
C GLY A 285 5.02 5.11 -4.49
N ARG A 286 4.19 5.31 -5.51
CA ARG A 286 2.87 4.67 -5.60
C ARG A 286 2.97 3.21 -6.03
N ALA A 287 2.46 2.31 -5.20
CA ALA A 287 2.19 0.93 -5.55
C ALA A 287 0.67 0.71 -5.63
N THR A 288 0.21 -0.13 -6.58
CA THR A 288 -1.22 -0.37 -6.78
C THR A 288 -1.51 -1.85 -6.95
N PHE A 289 -2.76 -2.22 -6.63
CA PHE A 289 -3.37 -3.50 -6.95
C PHE A 289 -4.76 -3.27 -7.51
N SER A 290 -5.12 -3.97 -8.57
CA SER A 290 -6.49 -4.00 -9.08
C SER A 290 -6.90 -5.41 -9.47
N ALA A 291 -8.20 -5.69 -9.37
CA ALA A 291 -8.79 -6.96 -9.73
C ALA A 291 -10.05 -6.74 -10.55
N GLU A 292 -10.24 -7.55 -11.57
CA GLU A 292 -11.47 -7.60 -12.35
C GLU A 292 -11.75 -9.02 -12.84
N ALA A 293 -13.01 -9.32 -13.16
CA ALA A 293 -13.41 -10.54 -13.84
C ALA A 293 -13.76 -10.21 -15.29
N ILE A 294 -13.12 -10.89 -16.22
CA ILE A 294 -13.33 -10.75 -17.67
C ILE A 294 -14.12 -11.97 -18.13
N GLU A 295 -15.22 -11.75 -18.82
CA GLU A 295 -15.96 -12.83 -19.47
C GLU A 295 -15.17 -13.33 -20.69
N ALA A 296 -14.76 -14.59 -20.63
CA ALA A 296 -13.98 -15.22 -21.69
C ALA A 296 -14.87 -15.92 -22.75
N GLY A 297 -16.14 -16.12 -22.42
CA GLY A 297 -17.13 -16.82 -23.24
C GLY A 297 -16.95 -18.33 -23.29
N GLU A 298 -15.71 -18.82 -23.26
CA GLU A 298 -15.37 -20.25 -23.23
C GLU A 298 -14.34 -20.53 -22.12
N PRO A 299 -14.42 -21.71 -21.48
CA PRO A 299 -13.41 -22.14 -20.55
C PRO A 299 -12.03 -22.28 -21.24
N GLY A 300 -11.01 -21.66 -20.65
CA GLY A 300 -9.65 -21.67 -21.18
C GLY A 300 -8.62 -21.60 -20.05
N ASP A 301 -7.34 -21.52 -20.40
CA ASP A 301 -6.22 -21.42 -19.46
C ASP A 301 -5.81 -19.98 -19.15
N GLY A 302 -6.53 -18.98 -19.68
CA GLY A 302 -6.25 -17.55 -19.53
C GLY A 302 -5.16 -17.02 -20.47
N SER A 303 -4.59 -17.84 -21.34
CA SER A 303 -3.49 -17.44 -22.24
C SER A 303 -3.92 -16.43 -23.30
N VAL A 304 -5.16 -16.52 -23.77
CA VAL A 304 -5.73 -15.57 -24.75
C VAL A 304 -5.80 -14.18 -24.13
N GLN A 305 -6.38 -14.06 -22.95
CA GLN A 305 -6.52 -12.80 -22.21
C GLN A 305 -5.15 -12.23 -21.81
N ALA A 306 -4.21 -13.10 -21.45
CA ALA A 306 -2.85 -12.69 -21.14
C ALA A 306 -2.13 -12.10 -22.36
N ARG A 307 -2.24 -12.72 -23.54
CA ARG A 307 -1.67 -12.20 -24.79
C ARG A 307 -2.35 -10.92 -25.26
N GLN A 308 -3.67 -10.85 -25.12
CA GLN A 308 -4.40 -9.62 -25.44
C GLN A 308 -3.92 -8.46 -24.55
N PHE A 309 -3.80 -8.68 -23.25
CA PHE A 309 -3.28 -7.68 -22.33
C PHE A 309 -1.82 -7.32 -22.62
N GLN A 310 -1.00 -8.29 -22.99
CA GLN A 310 0.38 -8.04 -23.44
C GLN A 310 0.39 -7.04 -24.62
N GLN A 311 -0.47 -7.23 -25.59
CA GLN A 311 -0.62 -6.31 -26.72
C GLN A 311 -1.13 -4.93 -26.29
N GLU A 312 -2.13 -4.87 -25.39
CA GLU A 312 -2.62 -3.61 -24.82
C GLU A 312 -1.49 -2.82 -24.13
N VAL A 313 -0.69 -3.49 -23.31
CA VAL A 313 0.45 -2.89 -22.61
C VAL A 313 1.52 -2.41 -23.61
N LEU A 314 1.81 -3.17 -24.66
CA LEU A 314 2.75 -2.79 -25.72
C LEU A 314 2.27 -1.57 -26.50
N VAL A 315 0.97 -1.47 -26.80
CA VAL A 315 0.38 -0.34 -27.53
C VAL A 315 0.35 0.92 -26.63
N GLN A 316 -0.07 0.80 -25.37
CA GLN A 316 -0.12 1.93 -24.43
C GLN A 316 1.27 2.41 -24.02
N GLY A 317 2.24 1.51 -24.01
CA GLY A 317 3.64 1.79 -23.72
C GLY A 317 4.48 2.09 -24.94
N ALA A 318 3.88 2.39 -26.11
CA ALA A 318 4.59 2.79 -27.32
C ALA A 318 5.62 3.89 -27.01
N PRO A 319 6.79 3.87 -27.65
CA PRO A 319 7.94 4.69 -27.27
C PRO A 319 7.55 6.16 -27.16
N SER A 320 7.79 6.73 -25.97
CA SER A 320 7.81 8.18 -25.82
C SER A 320 8.88 8.74 -26.76
N PRO A 321 8.80 10.00 -27.19
CA PRO A 321 9.82 10.63 -28.04
C PRO A 321 11.26 10.51 -27.51
N GLU A 322 11.44 10.09 -26.28
CA GLU A 322 12.72 9.92 -25.59
C GLU A 322 13.33 8.51 -25.75
N GLY A 323 12.70 7.59 -26.52
CA GLY A 323 13.34 6.33 -26.96
C GLY A 323 13.58 5.26 -25.89
N ARG A 324 12.87 5.27 -24.78
CA ARG A 324 13.03 4.26 -23.71
C ARG A 324 12.22 3.00 -24.01
N THR A 325 12.89 1.86 -24.02
CA THR A 325 12.32 0.57 -24.41
C THR A 325 11.47 -0.02 -23.29
N LEU A 326 10.20 -0.28 -23.58
CA LEU A 326 9.32 -1.05 -22.73
C LEU A 326 9.73 -2.53 -22.78
N LYS A 327 9.91 -3.16 -21.62
CA LYS A 327 10.15 -4.61 -21.51
C LYS A 327 8.88 -5.31 -21.09
N VAL A 328 8.33 -6.15 -21.95
CA VAL A 328 7.19 -7.02 -21.63
C VAL A 328 7.60 -8.46 -21.87
N THR A 329 7.36 -9.33 -20.89
CA THR A 329 7.65 -10.77 -21.04
C THR A 329 6.51 -11.50 -21.72
N GLU A 330 6.80 -12.67 -22.32
CA GLU A 330 5.76 -13.61 -22.69
C GLU A 330 5.01 -14.11 -21.45
N PRO A 331 3.70 -14.40 -21.58
CA PRO A 331 2.94 -15.04 -20.51
C PRO A 331 3.54 -16.40 -20.15
N VAL A 332 3.72 -16.66 -18.86
CA VAL A 332 4.25 -17.93 -18.34
C VAL A 332 3.27 -18.57 -17.38
N ALA A 333 3.21 -19.91 -17.38
CA ALA A 333 2.38 -20.66 -16.45
C ALA A 333 2.74 -20.36 -14.99
N ALA A 334 1.74 -20.18 -14.17
CA ALA A 334 1.84 -19.87 -12.74
C ALA A 334 0.73 -20.57 -11.94
N ARG A 335 0.77 -20.43 -10.62
CA ARG A 335 -0.32 -20.86 -9.73
C ARG A 335 -0.68 -19.76 -8.77
N VAL A 336 -1.99 -19.53 -8.57
CA VAL A 336 -2.53 -18.49 -7.69
C VAL A 336 -3.74 -19.07 -6.96
N GLY A 337 -3.77 -19.01 -5.63
CA GLY A 337 -4.88 -19.54 -4.84
C GLY A 337 -5.18 -21.01 -5.13
N GLY A 338 -4.16 -21.81 -5.40
CA GLY A 338 -4.30 -23.24 -5.76
C GLY A 338 -4.71 -23.51 -7.22
N ARG A 339 -5.02 -22.47 -8.02
CA ARG A 339 -5.46 -22.58 -9.43
C ARG A 339 -4.32 -22.35 -10.40
N SER A 340 -4.40 -22.98 -11.59
CA SER A 340 -3.52 -22.64 -12.70
C SER A 340 -3.80 -21.20 -13.16
N ALA A 341 -2.76 -20.50 -13.57
CA ALA A 341 -2.82 -19.10 -14.02
C ALA A 341 -1.77 -18.83 -15.09
N GLN A 342 -1.93 -17.73 -15.81
CA GLN A 342 -0.87 -17.15 -16.65
C GLN A 342 -0.34 -15.90 -15.94
N ARG A 343 0.96 -15.74 -15.95
CA ARG A 343 1.65 -14.57 -15.34
C ARG A 343 2.44 -13.83 -16.41
N LEU A 344 2.25 -12.51 -16.44
CA LEU A 344 2.95 -11.59 -17.30
C LEU A 344 3.68 -10.56 -16.45
N HIS A 345 4.93 -10.23 -16.82
CA HIS A 345 5.68 -9.12 -16.23
C HIS A 345 5.97 -8.06 -17.28
N ALA A 346 5.91 -6.80 -16.86
CA ALA A 346 6.34 -5.67 -17.67
C ALA A 346 7.10 -4.66 -16.82
N GLU A 347 7.98 -3.89 -17.48
CA GLU A 347 8.61 -2.70 -16.96
C GLU A 347 8.15 -1.52 -17.80
N LEU A 348 7.44 -0.60 -17.16
CA LEU A 348 6.79 0.54 -17.79
C LEU A 348 7.56 1.82 -17.48
N GLU A 349 7.81 2.66 -18.49
CA GLU A 349 8.28 4.02 -18.29
C GLU A 349 7.09 4.96 -18.11
N GLY A 350 7.10 5.73 -17.03
CA GLY A 350 6.06 6.71 -16.73
C GLY A 350 6.65 8.03 -16.23
N PRO A 351 5.81 9.06 -16.08
CA PRO A 351 6.26 10.37 -15.56
C PRO A 351 6.93 10.26 -14.18
N GLY A 352 6.62 9.21 -13.43
CA GLY A 352 7.19 8.91 -12.12
C GLY A 352 8.49 8.09 -12.17
N GLY A 353 9.00 7.70 -13.32
CA GLY A 353 10.12 6.77 -13.53
C GLY A 353 9.67 5.33 -13.77
N PRO A 354 10.62 4.39 -13.86
CA PRO A 354 10.34 2.99 -14.15
C PRO A 354 9.42 2.35 -13.11
N THR A 355 8.43 1.61 -13.58
CA THR A 355 7.44 0.91 -12.76
C THR A 355 7.34 -0.53 -13.21
N HIS A 356 7.45 -1.47 -12.28
CA HIS A 356 7.18 -2.88 -12.55
C HIS A 356 5.67 -3.12 -12.55
N LEU A 357 5.23 -3.95 -13.49
CA LEU A 357 3.87 -4.47 -13.57
C LEU A 357 3.92 -5.99 -13.54
N MET A 358 3.06 -6.60 -12.74
CA MET A 358 2.78 -8.03 -12.77
C MET A 358 1.28 -8.22 -12.97
N ALA A 359 0.90 -8.93 -14.02
CA ALA A 359 -0.48 -9.32 -14.27
C ALA A 359 -0.62 -10.84 -14.16
N LEU A 360 -1.69 -11.27 -13.51
CA LEU A 360 -2.05 -12.67 -13.33
C LEU A 360 -3.43 -12.90 -13.92
N PHE A 361 -3.57 -13.93 -14.75
CA PHE A 361 -4.81 -14.33 -15.39
C PHE A 361 -5.21 -15.69 -14.87
N VAL A 362 -6.24 -15.73 -14.03
CA VAL A 362 -6.68 -16.94 -13.32
C VAL A 362 -8.02 -17.39 -13.87
N PRO A 363 -8.08 -18.47 -14.65
CA PRO A 363 -9.33 -18.96 -15.25
C PRO A 363 -10.25 -19.57 -14.17
N ARG A 364 -11.54 -19.28 -14.32
CA ARG A 364 -12.61 -19.88 -13.52
C ARG A 364 -13.86 -20.08 -14.38
N GLY A 365 -13.92 -21.19 -15.12
CA GLY A 365 -14.98 -21.45 -16.08
C GLY A 365 -14.96 -20.50 -17.26
N GLU A 366 -16.08 -19.84 -17.52
CA GLU A 366 -16.23 -18.84 -18.59
C GLU A 366 -15.63 -17.47 -18.23
N TRP A 367 -15.08 -17.31 -17.04
CA TRP A 367 -14.43 -16.07 -16.58
C TRP A 367 -12.94 -16.25 -16.36
N VAL A 368 -12.22 -15.15 -16.57
CA VAL A 368 -10.79 -15.03 -16.21
C VAL A 368 -10.64 -13.85 -15.27
N TYR A 369 -10.11 -14.09 -14.07
CA TYR A 369 -9.75 -13.03 -13.15
C TYR A 369 -8.41 -12.42 -13.55
N ARG A 370 -8.40 -11.13 -13.84
CA ARG A 370 -7.19 -10.34 -14.07
C ARG A 370 -6.81 -9.63 -12.80
N LEU A 371 -5.67 -9.98 -12.22
CA LEU A 371 -5.09 -9.34 -11.03
C LEU A 371 -3.85 -8.57 -11.50
N VAL A 372 -3.84 -7.26 -11.32
CA VAL A 372 -2.73 -6.40 -11.76
C VAL A 372 -2.11 -5.71 -10.56
N PHE A 373 -0.81 -5.88 -10.43
CA PHE A 373 0.03 -5.25 -9.41
C PHE A 373 1.04 -4.34 -10.10
N THR A 374 1.20 -3.12 -9.57
CA THR A 374 2.26 -2.22 -10.01
C THR A 374 3.05 -1.70 -8.82
N TRP A 375 4.36 -1.56 -8.99
CA TRP A 375 5.23 -0.94 -7.98
C TRP A 375 6.43 -0.25 -8.62
N PRO A 376 6.93 0.86 -8.00
CA PRO A 376 8.06 1.58 -8.54
C PRO A 376 9.35 0.74 -8.51
N ALA A 377 10.12 0.75 -9.61
CA ALA A 377 11.42 0.07 -9.67
C ALA A 377 12.43 0.62 -8.64
N ALA A 378 12.26 1.89 -8.24
CA ALA A 378 13.08 2.52 -7.19
C ALA A 378 12.92 1.87 -5.79
N TYR A 379 11.88 1.06 -5.58
CA TYR A 379 11.60 0.41 -4.30
C TYR A 379 11.43 -1.11 -4.48
N PRO A 380 12.51 -1.85 -4.74
CA PRO A 380 12.47 -3.28 -5.03
C PRO A 380 11.86 -4.13 -3.90
N ALA A 381 11.90 -3.64 -2.66
CA ALA A 381 11.26 -4.31 -1.52
C ALA A 381 9.73 -4.50 -1.67
N TYR A 382 9.06 -3.70 -2.52
CA TYR A 382 7.65 -3.93 -2.84
C TYR A 382 7.41 -5.25 -3.59
N ARG A 383 8.43 -5.84 -4.19
CA ARG A 383 8.34 -7.18 -4.78
C ARG A 383 7.87 -8.21 -3.76
N GLU A 384 8.47 -8.20 -2.57
CA GLU A 384 8.10 -9.11 -1.47
C GLU A 384 6.68 -8.86 -0.97
N VAL A 385 6.25 -7.59 -0.93
CA VAL A 385 4.86 -7.22 -0.60
C VAL A 385 3.90 -7.82 -1.61
N VAL A 386 4.16 -7.67 -2.91
CA VAL A 386 3.34 -8.21 -3.99
C VAL A 386 3.35 -9.74 -3.99
N ASP A 387 4.52 -10.36 -3.82
CA ASP A 387 4.64 -11.84 -3.76
C ASP A 387 3.81 -12.40 -2.58
N ARG A 388 3.80 -11.72 -1.43
CA ARG A 388 2.93 -12.07 -0.30
C ARG A 388 1.45 -11.87 -0.62
N MET A 389 1.06 -10.77 -1.25
CA MET A 389 -0.33 -10.54 -1.70
C MET A 389 -0.80 -11.68 -2.60
N VAL A 390 0.03 -12.08 -3.57
CA VAL A 390 -0.27 -13.19 -4.50
C VAL A 390 -0.40 -14.53 -3.77
N ALA A 391 0.49 -14.81 -2.80
CA ALA A 391 0.45 -16.05 -2.01
C ALA A 391 -0.82 -16.17 -1.17
N GLU A 392 -1.38 -15.05 -0.72
CA GLU A 392 -2.58 -14.99 0.13
C GLU A 392 -3.88 -14.81 -0.68
N VAL A 393 -3.83 -14.86 -2.02
CA VAL A 393 -5.03 -14.84 -2.87
C VAL A 393 -5.85 -16.10 -2.62
N ARG A 394 -7.15 -15.93 -2.40
CA ARG A 394 -8.13 -17.02 -2.24
C ARG A 394 -9.32 -16.81 -3.16
N PHE A 395 -9.86 -17.91 -3.66
CA PHE A 395 -11.07 -17.92 -4.46
C PHE A 395 -12.19 -18.58 -3.66
N ASP A 396 -13.10 -17.74 -3.17
CA ASP A 396 -14.27 -18.13 -2.41
C ASP A 396 -15.48 -18.36 -3.33
N GLU A 397 -16.63 -18.71 -2.73
CA GLU A 397 -17.88 -18.82 -3.46
C GLU A 397 -18.43 -17.41 -3.81
N PRO A 398 -18.63 -17.09 -5.12
CA PRO A 398 -19.22 -15.81 -5.54
C PRO A 398 -20.66 -15.64 -5.04
N SER A 399 -21.09 -14.38 -4.86
CA SER A 399 -22.47 -14.09 -4.43
C SER A 399 -23.52 -14.66 -5.36
N VAL A 400 -23.26 -14.61 -6.69
CA VAL A 400 -24.17 -15.16 -7.69
C VAL A 400 -24.46 -16.66 -7.48
N LEU A 401 -23.46 -17.44 -7.04
CA LEU A 401 -23.65 -18.87 -6.76
C LEU A 401 -24.40 -19.07 -5.44
N ARG A 402 -24.05 -18.32 -4.38
CA ARG A 402 -24.79 -18.36 -3.10
C ARG A 402 -26.27 -18.01 -3.29
N GLU A 403 -26.57 -16.98 -4.07
CA GLU A 403 -27.92 -16.57 -4.37
C GLU A 403 -28.68 -17.63 -5.20
N ALA A 404 -28.03 -18.20 -6.22
CA ALA A 404 -28.64 -19.26 -7.03
C ALA A 404 -28.96 -20.50 -6.18
N ARG A 405 -28.06 -20.91 -5.28
CA ARG A 405 -28.30 -22.00 -4.32
C ARG A 405 -29.45 -21.68 -3.37
N ALA A 406 -29.44 -20.45 -2.80
CA ALA A 406 -30.52 -20.03 -1.90
C ALA A 406 -31.88 -20.05 -2.59
N ARG A 407 -31.97 -19.54 -3.83
CA ARG A 407 -33.22 -19.56 -4.61
C ARG A 407 -33.70 -20.99 -4.91
N ALA A 408 -32.78 -21.89 -5.26
CA ALA A 408 -33.13 -23.30 -5.51
C ALA A 408 -33.64 -24.01 -4.22
N LEU A 409 -33.12 -23.63 -3.05
CA LEU A 409 -33.57 -24.15 -1.75
C LEU A 409 -34.92 -23.56 -1.30
N LEU A 410 -35.20 -22.29 -1.61
CA LEU A 410 -36.46 -21.62 -1.24
C LEU A 410 -37.67 -22.15 -2.01
N VAL A 411 -37.47 -22.62 -3.24
CA VAL A 411 -38.54 -23.14 -4.09
C VAL A 411 -38.17 -24.53 -4.62
N PRO A 412 -38.16 -25.54 -3.74
CA PRO A 412 -37.79 -26.90 -4.15
C PRO A 412 -38.80 -27.44 -5.16
N GLY A 413 -38.33 -28.06 -6.21
CA GLY A 413 -39.15 -28.62 -7.28
C GLY A 413 -39.56 -27.63 -8.37
N ALA A 414 -39.11 -26.38 -8.34
CA ALA A 414 -39.29 -25.45 -9.47
C ALA A 414 -38.12 -25.58 -10.48
N PRO A 415 -38.42 -25.78 -11.78
CA PRO A 415 -37.37 -25.97 -12.80
C PRO A 415 -36.52 -24.73 -13.02
N GLY A 416 -37.06 -23.51 -12.91
CA GLY A 416 -36.35 -22.25 -13.13
C GLY A 416 -35.17 -22.03 -12.21
N PRO A 417 -35.35 -22.05 -10.87
CA PRO A 417 -34.21 -21.92 -9.92
C PRO A 417 -33.15 -23.00 -10.09
N LEU A 418 -33.53 -24.25 -10.37
CA LEU A 418 -32.59 -25.35 -10.61
C LEU A 418 -31.78 -25.13 -11.88
N ARG A 419 -32.41 -24.67 -12.98
CA ARG A 419 -31.72 -24.28 -14.20
C ARG A 419 -30.75 -23.14 -13.95
N ALA A 420 -31.18 -22.10 -13.24
CA ALA A 420 -30.31 -20.96 -12.90
C ALA A 420 -29.09 -21.41 -12.09
N LEU A 421 -29.27 -22.27 -11.09
CA LEU A 421 -28.17 -22.84 -10.30
C LEU A 421 -27.21 -23.65 -11.19
N GLY A 422 -27.73 -24.54 -12.01
CA GLY A 422 -26.89 -25.36 -12.91
C GLY A 422 -26.13 -24.52 -13.93
N GLY A 423 -26.76 -23.49 -14.52
CA GLY A 423 -26.10 -22.57 -15.43
C GLY A 423 -24.98 -21.77 -14.75
N VAL A 424 -25.20 -21.29 -13.52
CA VAL A 424 -24.15 -20.58 -12.75
C VAL A 424 -22.99 -21.53 -12.42
N LEU A 425 -23.27 -22.74 -11.94
CA LEU A 425 -22.24 -23.73 -11.63
C LEU A 425 -21.38 -24.05 -12.85
N ARG A 426 -22.01 -24.29 -14.02
CA ARG A 426 -21.28 -24.58 -15.26
C ARG A 426 -20.36 -23.40 -15.66
N ARG A 427 -20.92 -22.18 -15.69
CA ARG A 427 -20.14 -20.98 -16.05
C ARG A 427 -18.98 -20.70 -15.09
N LEU A 428 -19.08 -21.13 -13.83
CA LEU A 428 -18.00 -21.06 -12.86
C LEU A 428 -16.97 -22.19 -12.99
N GLY A 429 -17.06 -23.06 -14.02
CA GLY A 429 -16.17 -24.19 -14.22
C GLY A 429 -16.40 -25.35 -13.22
N LEU A 430 -17.63 -25.51 -12.77
CA LEU A 430 -18.07 -26.59 -11.90
C LEU A 430 -19.10 -27.51 -12.62
N PRO A 431 -18.78 -28.01 -13.82
CA PRO A 431 -19.73 -28.74 -14.65
C PRO A 431 -20.23 -30.01 -13.99
N LYS A 432 -19.39 -30.70 -13.20
CA LYS A 432 -19.81 -31.91 -12.46
C LYS A 432 -20.93 -31.62 -11.46
N GLU A 433 -20.86 -30.48 -10.77
CA GLU A 433 -21.88 -30.05 -9.82
C GLU A 433 -23.15 -29.53 -10.54
N ALA A 434 -23.01 -28.99 -11.74
CA ALA A 434 -24.11 -28.47 -12.55
C ALA A 434 -25.05 -29.56 -13.06
N VAL A 435 -24.55 -30.80 -13.26
CA VAL A 435 -25.34 -31.92 -13.83
C VAL A 435 -26.59 -32.20 -13.00
N ALA A 436 -26.47 -32.33 -11.69
CA ALA A 436 -27.60 -32.71 -10.84
C ALA A 436 -28.78 -31.71 -10.89
N PRO A 437 -28.58 -30.40 -10.65
CA PRO A 437 -29.68 -29.45 -10.73
C PRO A 437 -30.25 -29.29 -12.15
N LEU A 438 -29.41 -29.40 -13.21
CA LEU A 438 -29.88 -29.36 -14.59
C LEU A 438 -30.70 -30.59 -14.96
N SER A 439 -30.28 -31.80 -14.56
CA SER A 439 -31.01 -33.04 -14.80
C SER A 439 -32.40 -33.00 -14.13
N GLU A 440 -32.44 -32.50 -12.90
CA GLU A 440 -33.74 -32.36 -12.18
C GLU A 440 -34.62 -31.29 -12.84
N SER A 441 -34.02 -30.17 -13.30
CA SER A 441 -34.76 -29.14 -14.04
C SER A 441 -35.34 -29.70 -15.37
N VAL A 442 -34.59 -30.53 -16.09
CA VAL A 442 -35.10 -31.23 -17.31
C VAL A 442 -36.23 -32.21 -16.96
N ARG A 443 -36.09 -32.95 -15.85
CA ARG A 443 -37.15 -33.87 -15.40
C ARG A 443 -38.47 -33.13 -15.12
N LEU A 444 -38.39 -31.94 -14.51
CA LEU A 444 -39.56 -31.12 -14.15
C LEU A 444 -40.14 -30.34 -15.35
N ALA A 445 -39.32 -30.00 -16.33
CA ALA A 445 -39.74 -29.26 -17.52
C ALA A 445 -39.10 -29.89 -18.80
N PRO A 446 -39.59 -31.06 -19.27
CA PRO A 446 -38.93 -31.83 -20.31
C PRO A 446 -38.83 -31.10 -21.67
N ALA A 447 -39.79 -30.24 -21.98
CA ALA A 447 -39.82 -29.52 -23.26
C ALA A 447 -38.94 -28.25 -23.31
N HIS A 448 -38.27 -27.90 -22.22
CA HIS A 448 -37.48 -26.68 -22.15
C HIS A 448 -36.09 -26.87 -22.79
N VAL A 449 -35.95 -26.41 -24.03
CA VAL A 449 -34.75 -26.62 -24.89
C VAL A 449 -33.48 -26.11 -24.23
N GLU A 450 -33.50 -24.86 -23.76
CA GLU A 450 -32.32 -24.22 -23.15
C GLU A 450 -31.74 -25.02 -21.96
N THR A 451 -32.63 -25.64 -21.14
CA THR A 451 -32.14 -26.46 -20.02
C THR A 451 -31.44 -27.73 -20.50
N ARG A 452 -31.95 -28.35 -21.59
CA ARG A 452 -31.31 -29.53 -22.21
C ARG A 452 -29.96 -29.17 -22.84
N VAL A 453 -29.87 -28.00 -23.45
CA VAL A 453 -28.61 -27.46 -24.00
C VAL A 453 -27.58 -27.25 -22.87
N GLU A 454 -28.00 -26.60 -21.77
CA GLU A 454 -27.11 -26.41 -20.62
C GLU A 454 -26.68 -27.74 -19.98
N LEU A 455 -27.58 -28.73 -19.93
CA LEU A 455 -27.26 -30.07 -19.43
C LEU A 455 -26.27 -30.80 -20.36
N ALA A 456 -26.47 -30.72 -21.68
CA ALA A 456 -25.56 -31.29 -22.67
C ALA A 456 -24.16 -30.70 -22.51
N ARG A 457 -24.05 -29.38 -22.41
CA ARG A 457 -22.78 -28.69 -22.15
C ARG A 457 -22.14 -29.13 -20.85
N ALA A 458 -22.90 -29.18 -19.74
CA ALA A 458 -22.40 -29.62 -18.45
C ALA A 458 -21.82 -31.05 -18.51
N PHE A 459 -22.49 -31.98 -19.22
CA PHE A 459 -21.96 -33.32 -19.41
C PHE A 459 -20.68 -33.33 -20.23
N LEU A 460 -20.63 -32.61 -21.36
CA LEU A 460 -19.44 -32.55 -22.23
C LEU A 460 -18.25 -31.95 -21.49
N GLU A 461 -18.45 -30.83 -20.79
CA GLU A 461 -17.41 -30.17 -19.97
C GLU A 461 -16.95 -31.03 -18.79
N ALA A 462 -17.85 -31.90 -18.27
CA ALA A 462 -17.51 -32.90 -17.23
C ALA A 462 -16.83 -34.17 -17.79
N SER A 463 -16.52 -34.19 -19.10
CA SER A 463 -15.95 -35.33 -19.84
C SER A 463 -16.88 -36.56 -19.90
N ARG A 464 -18.20 -36.35 -19.74
CA ARG A 464 -19.25 -37.38 -19.87
C ARG A 464 -19.83 -37.33 -21.29
N VAL A 465 -19.01 -37.68 -22.27
CA VAL A 465 -19.27 -37.42 -23.72
C VAL A 465 -20.59 -38.06 -24.20
N GLU A 466 -20.83 -39.33 -23.87
CA GLU A 466 -22.00 -40.03 -24.41
C GLU A 466 -23.31 -39.46 -23.84
N GLU A 467 -23.33 -39.10 -22.55
CA GLU A 467 -24.48 -38.49 -21.90
C GLU A 467 -24.72 -37.08 -22.43
N GLY A 468 -23.63 -36.33 -22.68
CA GLY A 468 -23.69 -35.03 -23.29
C GLY A 468 -24.25 -35.06 -24.71
N CYS A 469 -23.82 -36.02 -25.52
CA CYS A 469 -24.31 -36.25 -26.87
C CYS A 469 -25.79 -36.68 -26.86
N HIS A 470 -26.21 -37.48 -25.91
CA HIS A 470 -27.62 -37.87 -25.76
C HIS A 470 -28.48 -36.64 -25.42
N ALA A 471 -28.07 -35.85 -24.45
CA ALA A 471 -28.77 -34.63 -24.08
C ALA A 471 -28.83 -33.59 -25.22
N ALA A 472 -27.76 -33.48 -26.02
CA ALA A 472 -27.73 -32.62 -27.21
C ALA A 472 -28.70 -33.12 -28.31
N ALA A 473 -28.78 -34.43 -28.52
CA ALA A 473 -29.73 -35.01 -29.45
C ALA A 473 -31.17 -34.78 -29.00
N GLU A 474 -31.48 -34.95 -27.71
CA GLU A 474 -32.80 -34.65 -27.14
C GLU A 474 -33.12 -33.16 -27.27
N ALA A 475 -32.17 -32.26 -27.06
CA ALA A 475 -32.39 -30.81 -27.23
C ALA A 475 -32.83 -30.49 -28.68
N ARG A 476 -32.24 -31.16 -29.67
CA ARG A 476 -32.67 -31.02 -31.10
C ARG A 476 -34.06 -31.55 -31.41
N VAL A 477 -34.51 -32.57 -30.69
CA VAL A 477 -35.87 -33.09 -30.85
C VAL A 477 -36.93 -32.05 -30.43
N TYR A 478 -36.65 -31.32 -29.32
CA TYR A 478 -37.55 -30.29 -28.80
C TYR A 478 -37.37 -28.92 -29.44
N GLY A 479 -36.18 -28.65 -29.98
CA GLY A 479 -35.83 -27.39 -30.66
C GLY A 479 -34.98 -27.62 -31.91
N PRO A 480 -35.54 -28.11 -33.03
CA PRO A 480 -34.78 -28.48 -34.23
C PRO A 480 -34.03 -27.30 -34.86
N TRP A 481 -34.51 -26.07 -34.63
CA TRP A 481 -33.93 -24.83 -35.16
C TRP A 481 -33.33 -23.95 -34.07
N ASP A 482 -33.25 -24.42 -32.83
CA ASP A 482 -32.60 -23.70 -31.75
C ASP A 482 -31.07 -23.73 -31.93
N THR A 483 -30.46 -22.56 -32.01
CA THR A 483 -29.01 -22.43 -32.28
C THR A 483 -28.15 -23.04 -31.19
N GLY A 484 -28.61 -23.01 -29.95
CA GLY A 484 -27.93 -23.66 -28.81
C GLY A 484 -27.96 -25.19 -28.91
N ALA A 485 -29.11 -25.76 -29.34
CA ALA A 485 -29.24 -27.20 -29.57
C ALA A 485 -28.38 -27.68 -30.77
N LEU A 486 -28.30 -26.88 -31.81
CA LEU A 486 -27.44 -27.14 -32.95
C LEU A 486 -25.95 -27.06 -32.56
N GLU A 487 -25.55 -26.05 -31.79
CA GLU A 487 -24.20 -25.88 -31.29
C GLU A 487 -23.79 -27.03 -30.35
N ALA A 488 -24.67 -27.46 -29.45
CA ALA A 488 -24.42 -28.60 -28.57
C ALA A 488 -24.16 -29.89 -29.40
N GLY A 489 -24.83 -30.04 -30.56
CA GLY A 489 -24.55 -31.11 -31.53
C GLY A 489 -23.16 -31.04 -32.15
N VAL A 490 -22.69 -29.83 -32.49
CA VAL A 490 -21.33 -29.61 -32.99
C VAL A 490 -20.30 -30.00 -31.92
N ARG A 491 -20.49 -29.53 -30.68
CA ARG A 491 -19.61 -29.86 -29.57
C ARG A 491 -19.57 -31.36 -29.26
N CYS A 492 -20.68 -32.03 -29.36
CA CYS A 492 -20.74 -33.49 -29.20
C CYS A 492 -19.82 -34.18 -30.19
N GLU A 493 -19.90 -33.86 -31.49
CA GLU A 493 -19.04 -34.49 -32.51
C GLU A 493 -17.57 -34.16 -32.31
N LEU A 494 -17.26 -32.90 -31.90
CA LEU A 494 -15.89 -32.52 -31.56
C LEU A 494 -15.35 -33.33 -30.36
N SER A 495 -16.18 -33.52 -29.32
CA SER A 495 -15.80 -34.30 -28.14
C SER A 495 -15.58 -35.78 -28.42
N ARG A 496 -16.21 -36.30 -29.49
CA ARG A 496 -16.00 -37.66 -30.03
C ARG A 496 -14.81 -37.76 -30.98
N GLY A 497 -14.18 -36.63 -31.32
CA GLY A 497 -13.11 -36.58 -32.31
C GLY A 497 -13.60 -36.64 -33.77
N ASN A 498 -14.92 -36.53 -34.04
CA ASN A 498 -15.52 -36.59 -35.35
C ASN A 498 -15.51 -35.24 -36.06
N VAL A 499 -14.34 -34.75 -36.45
CA VAL A 499 -14.13 -33.40 -36.99
C VAL A 499 -14.97 -33.13 -38.23
N GLU A 500 -15.07 -34.09 -39.16
CA GLU A 500 -15.86 -33.96 -40.38
C GLU A 500 -17.35 -33.76 -40.09
N ARG A 501 -17.93 -34.59 -39.21
CA ARG A 501 -19.33 -34.45 -38.79
C ARG A 501 -19.58 -33.17 -37.99
N ALA A 502 -18.60 -32.73 -37.20
CA ALA A 502 -18.72 -31.45 -36.53
C ALA A 502 -18.81 -30.29 -37.53
N LEU A 503 -18.00 -30.32 -38.59
CA LEU A 503 -18.05 -29.32 -39.65
C LEU A 503 -19.39 -29.33 -40.41
N GLU A 504 -19.91 -30.52 -40.76
CA GLU A 504 -21.24 -30.65 -41.40
C GLU A 504 -22.34 -30.02 -40.52
N ARG A 505 -22.36 -30.34 -39.24
CA ARG A 505 -23.31 -29.76 -38.29
C ARG A 505 -23.15 -28.27 -38.08
N LEU A 506 -21.93 -27.75 -38.12
CA LEU A 506 -21.67 -26.33 -38.05
C LEU A 506 -22.21 -25.58 -39.26
N VAL A 507 -22.02 -26.14 -40.47
CA VAL A 507 -22.59 -25.58 -41.70
C VAL A 507 -24.11 -25.57 -41.65
N GLU A 508 -24.75 -26.64 -41.15
CA GLU A 508 -26.21 -26.69 -40.93
C GLU A 508 -26.66 -25.59 -39.97
N ALA A 509 -26.00 -25.47 -38.81
CA ALA A 509 -26.33 -24.50 -37.81
C ALA A 509 -26.20 -23.05 -38.29
N ARG A 510 -25.14 -22.75 -39.05
CA ARG A 510 -24.93 -21.40 -39.62
C ARG A 510 -25.93 -20.98 -40.70
N ARG A 511 -26.67 -21.93 -41.30
CA ARG A 511 -27.79 -21.60 -42.18
C ARG A 511 -28.99 -21.05 -41.40
N VAL A 512 -29.12 -21.41 -40.12
CA VAL A 512 -30.19 -20.91 -39.22
C VAL A 512 -29.87 -19.51 -38.72
N ASP A 513 -28.66 -19.31 -38.18
CA ASP A 513 -28.19 -17.99 -37.75
C ASP A 513 -26.67 -17.84 -38.01
N PRO A 514 -26.27 -17.14 -39.09
CA PRO A 514 -24.87 -16.91 -39.40
C PRO A 514 -24.13 -16.03 -38.40
N GLN A 515 -24.84 -15.26 -37.56
CA GLN A 515 -24.27 -14.28 -36.66
C GLN A 515 -24.27 -14.74 -35.18
N ASP A 516 -24.81 -15.91 -34.88
CA ASP A 516 -24.81 -16.44 -33.52
C ASP A 516 -23.38 -16.56 -32.98
N ALA A 517 -23.13 -15.93 -31.80
CA ALA A 517 -21.82 -15.89 -31.16
C ALA A 517 -21.32 -17.28 -30.74
N ARG A 518 -22.23 -18.18 -30.33
CA ARG A 518 -21.92 -19.56 -29.92
C ARG A 518 -21.42 -20.40 -31.09
N LEU A 519 -22.02 -20.24 -32.28
CA LEU A 519 -21.60 -20.92 -33.47
C LEU A 519 -20.23 -20.40 -33.97
N ARG A 520 -19.94 -19.11 -33.77
CA ARG A 520 -18.61 -18.57 -34.04
C ARG A 520 -17.55 -19.14 -33.09
N ALA A 521 -17.88 -19.30 -31.82
CA ALA A 521 -16.99 -19.93 -30.83
C ALA A 521 -16.73 -21.40 -31.16
N ALA A 522 -17.78 -22.15 -31.58
CA ALA A 522 -17.63 -23.54 -32.03
C ALA A 522 -16.78 -23.66 -33.31
N GLU A 523 -16.89 -22.70 -34.23
CA GLU A 523 -16.02 -22.64 -35.40
C GLU A 523 -14.55 -22.41 -35.05
N LEU A 524 -14.29 -21.49 -34.10
CA LEU A 524 -12.94 -21.24 -33.65
C LEU A 524 -12.32 -22.47 -32.99
N ALA A 525 -13.09 -23.16 -32.14
CA ALA A 525 -12.66 -24.41 -31.51
C ALA A 525 -12.34 -25.49 -32.56
N LEU A 526 -13.18 -25.60 -33.62
CA LEU A 526 -12.95 -26.55 -34.71
C LEU A 526 -11.67 -26.22 -35.48
N ARG A 527 -11.43 -24.94 -35.79
CA ARG A 527 -10.19 -24.48 -36.45
C ARG A 527 -8.95 -24.84 -35.64
N THR A 528 -9.00 -24.61 -34.32
CA THR A 528 -7.88 -24.93 -33.41
C THR A 528 -7.56 -26.43 -33.45
N VAL A 529 -8.58 -27.29 -33.52
CA VAL A 529 -8.39 -28.75 -33.65
C VAL A 529 -7.79 -29.13 -35.00
N LEU A 530 -8.24 -28.47 -36.08
CA LEU A 530 -7.70 -28.71 -37.43
C LEU A 530 -6.24 -28.27 -37.57
N GLU A 531 -5.89 -27.12 -36.98
CA GLU A 531 -4.51 -26.59 -36.97
C GLU A 531 -3.56 -27.42 -36.11
N ALA A 532 -4.07 -28.04 -35.05
CA ALA A 532 -3.29 -28.94 -34.18
C ALA A 532 -3.11 -30.34 -34.77
N ALA A 533 -3.90 -30.73 -35.77
CA ALA A 533 -3.75 -32.01 -36.45
C ALA A 533 -2.49 -31.99 -37.34
N PRO A 534 -1.51 -32.92 -37.14
CA PRO A 534 -0.35 -32.98 -37.99
C PRO A 534 -0.84 -33.29 -39.43
N HIS A 535 -0.34 -32.50 -40.38
CA HIS A 535 -0.58 -32.75 -41.82
C HIS A 535 -0.18 -34.21 -42.10
N ARG A 536 -1.17 -35.09 -42.27
CA ARG A 536 -1.00 -36.44 -42.77
C ARG A 536 -1.06 -36.43 -44.30
#